data_fd29c996cce0d2629623815dc91400e8
#
_entry.id   fd29c996cce0d2629623815dc91400e8
#
_cell.length_a   1.000
_cell.length_b   1.000
_cell.length_c   1.000
_cell.angle_alpha   90.00
_cell.angle_beta   90.00
_cell.angle_gamma   90.00
#
_symmetry.space_group_name_H-M   'P 1'
#
loop_
_entity.id
_entity.type
_entity.pdbx_description
1 polymer ?
#
loop_
_entity_poly.entity_id
_entity_poly.type
_entity_poly.pdbx_seq_one_letter_code
_entity_poly.pdbx_strand_id
1 'polypeptide(L)'
;MSNTQGVISSISLSARVRPAAHVLGIRGGGWNAIVNERGSVRLNDGSPVLDWHIAADDRWHDPSTEPSVRQTRRAGVPVIETRLRIPGGDAIQRVYTVADAGGLVVIEITNESTLPIAVAFTRPDVISSRTPSPRGAQGIELPAGSVVFPVAHGSTLRVALRAAIHVANAVANAVANVDVERLPSFEQLQKGWLKAVEQAGYVIVPEGAVAPLVARLRSDARLLAIPTS
;
A
#
# COMPACT_ATOMS: atom_id res chain seq x y z
N MET A 1 -5.29 -47.17 46.58
CA MET A 1 -4.36 -46.09 46.26
C MET A 1 -4.27 -46.02 44.74
N SER A 2 -5.09 -45.23 44.13
CA SER A 2 -5.14 -45.13 42.66
C SER A 2 -4.53 -43.78 42.27
N ASN A 3 -3.47 -43.87 41.51
CA ASN A 3 -2.69 -42.69 41.05
C ASN A 3 -3.22 -42.26 39.67
N THR A 4 -3.95 -41.17 39.63
CA THR A 4 -4.47 -40.60 38.38
C THR A 4 -3.49 -39.54 37.91
N GLN A 5 -2.59 -39.92 37.00
CA GLN A 5 -1.75 -38.97 36.27
C GLN A 5 -2.59 -38.28 35.19
N GLY A 6 -2.85 -36.98 35.38
CA GLY A 6 -3.43 -36.15 34.37
C GLY A 6 -2.48 -35.88 33.20
N VAL A 7 -2.83 -36.36 32.02
CA VAL A 7 -2.15 -36.06 30.77
C VAL A 7 -2.51 -34.63 30.38
N ILE A 8 -1.58 -33.70 30.56
CA ILE A 8 -1.71 -32.35 29.99
C ILE A 8 -1.39 -32.46 28.49
N SER A 9 -2.42 -32.47 27.67
CA SER A 9 -2.29 -32.39 26.24
C SER A 9 -1.77 -31.02 25.86
N SER A 10 -0.54 -30.93 25.38
CA SER A 10 0.05 -29.71 24.84
C SER A 10 -0.67 -29.37 23.54
N ILE A 11 -1.55 -28.35 23.59
CA ILE A 11 -2.16 -27.76 22.41
C ILE A 11 -1.05 -27.00 21.68
N SER A 12 -0.49 -27.62 20.65
CA SER A 12 0.42 -26.94 19.71
C SER A 12 -0.41 -25.97 18.86
N LEU A 13 -0.45 -24.70 19.28
CA LEU A 13 -0.98 -23.62 18.47
C LEU A 13 0.04 -23.30 17.37
N SER A 14 0.09 -24.10 16.32
CA SER A 14 0.68 -23.67 15.06
C SER A 14 -0.27 -22.66 14.42
N ALA A 15 -0.22 -21.41 14.93
CA ALA A 15 -0.84 -20.28 14.25
C ALA A 15 -0.18 -20.18 12.88
N ARG A 16 -0.85 -20.69 11.85
CA ARG A 16 -0.53 -20.31 10.47
C ARG A 16 -0.69 -18.79 10.42
N VAL A 17 0.42 -18.07 10.51
CA VAL A 17 0.46 -16.64 10.27
C VAL A 17 -0.09 -16.46 8.85
N ARG A 18 -1.35 -16.06 8.74
CA ARG A 18 -1.89 -15.64 7.44
C ARG A 18 -1.02 -14.47 6.99
N PRO A 19 -0.57 -14.45 5.73
CA PRO A 19 0.17 -13.33 5.19
C PRO A 19 -0.59 -12.05 5.52
N ALA A 20 0.12 -11.09 6.10
CA ALA A 20 -0.49 -9.90 6.68
C ALA A 20 -0.96 -8.96 5.56
N ALA A 21 -2.20 -9.10 5.13
CA ALA A 21 -2.85 -8.08 4.31
C ALA A 21 -3.13 -6.85 5.17
N HIS A 22 -2.79 -5.68 4.65
CA HIS A 22 -3.01 -4.41 5.32
C HIS A 22 -4.23 -3.70 4.74
N VAL A 23 -5.15 -3.29 5.60
CA VAL A 23 -6.30 -2.47 5.20
C VAL A 23 -5.92 -0.99 5.28
N LEU A 24 -6.18 -0.27 4.21
CA LEU A 24 -6.03 1.17 4.08
C LEU A 24 -7.39 1.81 3.79
N GLY A 25 -7.58 3.04 4.20
CA GLY A 25 -8.81 3.79 3.96
C GLY A 25 -8.71 5.21 4.49
N ILE A 26 -9.75 5.99 4.31
CA ILE A 26 -9.89 7.33 4.90
C ILE A 26 -10.96 7.29 5.98
N ARG A 27 -10.82 8.13 6.99
CA ARG A 27 -11.80 8.23 8.07
C ARG A 27 -13.16 8.62 7.50
N GLY A 28 -14.18 7.81 7.77
CA GLY A 28 -15.54 8.05 7.29
C GLY A 28 -15.74 7.84 5.78
N GLY A 29 -14.78 7.27 5.07
CA GLY A 29 -14.81 7.15 3.60
C GLY A 29 -15.72 6.07 3.03
N GLY A 30 -16.20 5.15 3.84
CA GLY A 30 -17.09 4.06 3.40
C GLY A 30 -16.44 3.06 2.41
N TRP A 31 -15.15 3.16 2.17
CA TRP A 31 -14.38 2.30 1.28
C TRP A 31 -13.02 1.95 1.89
N ASN A 32 -12.42 0.90 1.38
CA ASN A 32 -11.07 0.51 1.75
C ASN A 32 -10.30 -0.10 0.58
N ALA A 33 -8.99 -0.12 0.73
CA ALA A 33 -8.06 -0.85 -0.10
C ALA A 33 -7.31 -1.88 0.75
N ILE A 34 -6.98 -2.99 0.16
CA ILE A 34 -6.20 -4.06 0.79
C ILE A 34 -4.87 -4.15 0.06
N VAL A 35 -3.78 -4.00 0.79
CA VAL A 35 -2.42 -4.22 0.27
C VAL A 35 -1.94 -5.58 0.76
N ASN A 36 -1.61 -6.48 -0.16
CA ASN A 36 -1.07 -7.79 0.20
C ASN A 36 0.42 -7.71 0.58
N GLU A 37 0.98 -8.79 1.03
CA GLU A 37 2.40 -8.91 1.43
C GLU A 37 3.41 -8.63 0.32
N ARG A 38 2.97 -8.58 -0.93
CA ARG A 38 3.78 -8.34 -2.14
C ARG A 38 3.58 -6.95 -2.74
N GLY A 39 2.73 -6.13 -2.10
CA GLY A 39 2.44 -4.77 -2.54
C GLY A 39 1.33 -4.65 -3.57
N SER A 40 0.66 -5.75 -3.97
CA SER A 40 -0.54 -5.66 -4.82
C SER A 40 -1.66 -4.95 -4.08
N VAL A 41 -2.40 -4.13 -4.79
CA VAL A 41 -3.48 -3.30 -4.23
C VAL A 41 -4.83 -3.76 -4.77
N ARG A 42 -5.76 -4.09 -3.88
CA ARG A 42 -7.15 -4.44 -4.21
C ARG A 42 -8.11 -3.45 -3.55
N LEU A 43 -8.99 -2.88 -4.33
CA LEU A 43 -10.11 -2.08 -3.83
C LEU A 43 -11.29 -3.00 -3.46
N ASN A 44 -12.13 -2.57 -2.54
CA ASN A 44 -13.33 -3.32 -2.13
C ASN A 44 -14.55 -3.10 -3.04
N ASP A 45 -14.34 -2.55 -4.23
CA ASP A 45 -15.36 -2.25 -5.24
C ASP A 45 -15.50 -3.31 -6.33
N GLY A 46 -14.77 -4.42 -6.21
CA GLY A 46 -14.75 -5.50 -7.20
C GLY A 46 -13.88 -5.22 -8.42
N SER A 47 -13.17 -4.10 -8.48
CA SER A 47 -12.24 -3.80 -9.57
C SER A 47 -11.04 -4.78 -9.58
N PRO A 48 -10.36 -4.94 -10.73
CA PRO A 48 -9.17 -5.78 -10.81
C PRO A 48 -8.09 -5.37 -9.81
N VAL A 49 -7.29 -6.34 -9.37
CA VAL A 49 -6.12 -6.07 -8.54
C VAL A 49 -5.11 -5.27 -9.35
N LEU A 50 -4.50 -4.27 -8.72
CA LEU A 50 -3.34 -3.60 -9.29
C LEU A 50 -2.09 -4.31 -8.80
N ASP A 51 -1.39 -4.95 -9.72
CA ASP A 51 -0.04 -5.47 -9.53
C ASP A 51 0.98 -4.51 -10.12
N TRP A 52 2.22 -4.65 -9.68
CA TRP A 52 3.33 -3.84 -10.13
C TRP A 52 4.53 -4.70 -10.48
N HIS A 53 5.30 -4.27 -11.48
CA HIS A 53 6.50 -4.95 -11.93
C HIS A 53 7.61 -3.92 -12.16
N ILE A 54 8.85 -4.33 -11.99
CA ILE A 54 10.02 -3.48 -12.17
C ILE A 54 10.93 -4.09 -13.23
N ALA A 55 11.21 -3.34 -14.30
CA ALA A 55 12.32 -3.66 -15.19
C ALA A 55 13.56 -2.98 -14.65
N ALA A 56 14.56 -3.77 -14.32
CA ALA A 56 15.91 -3.32 -14.03
C ALA A 56 16.85 -3.65 -15.20
N ASP A 57 18.15 -3.54 -15.00
CA ASP A 57 19.15 -3.79 -16.03
C ASP A 57 19.20 -5.25 -16.52
N ASP A 58 18.78 -6.19 -15.69
CA ASP A 58 18.84 -7.63 -15.94
C ASP A 58 17.54 -8.21 -16.55
N ARG A 59 16.38 -7.85 -16.01
CA ARG A 59 15.09 -8.41 -16.39
C ARG A 59 13.91 -7.67 -15.77
N TRP A 60 12.72 -8.12 -16.08
CA TRP A 60 11.53 -7.77 -15.30
C TRP A 60 11.44 -8.60 -14.02
N HIS A 61 11.21 -7.91 -12.92
CA HIS A 61 10.95 -8.47 -11.61
C HIS A 61 9.47 -8.41 -11.30
N ASP A 62 8.89 -9.56 -10.99
CA ASP A 62 7.53 -9.67 -10.49
C ASP A 62 7.57 -9.84 -8.97
N PRO A 63 7.12 -8.83 -8.18
CA PRO A 63 7.13 -8.94 -6.73
C PRO A 63 6.35 -10.13 -6.18
N SER A 64 5.38 -10.66 -6.93
CA SER A 64 4.60 -11.83 -6.50
C SER A 64 5.45 -13.09 -6.37
N THR A 65 6.51 -13.20 -7.17
CA THR A 65 7.41 -14.36 -7.23
C THR A 65 8.79 -14.11 -6.64
N GLU A 66 9.17 -12.84 -6.44
CA GLU A 66 10.50 -12.48 -5.97
C GLU A 66 10.71 -12.80 -4.48
N PRO A 67 11.73 -13.59 -4.11
CA PRO A 67 11.99 -13.92 -2.71
C PRO A 67 12.53 -12.75 -1.90
N SER A 68 13.05 -11.72 -2.57
CA SER A 68 13.67 -10.55 -1.95
C SER A 68 12.69 -9.49 -1.47
N VAL A 69 11.39 -9.67 -1.70
CA VAL A 69 10.36 -8.72 -1.27
C VAL A 69 10.25 -8.68 0.24
N ARG A 70 10.27 -7.47 0.78
CA ARG A 70 10.08 -7.19 2.20
C ARG A 70 9.05 -6.10 2.36
N GLN A 71 8.13 -6.29 3.30
CA GLN A 71 7.08 -5.31 3.56
C GLN A 71 7.08 -4.88 5.01
N THR A 72 6.87 -3.59 5.24
CA THR A 72 6.74 -3.00 6.56
C THR A 72 5.61 -1.98 6.57
N ARG A 73 4.94 -1.82 7.72
CA ARG A 73 4.05 -0.70 7.97
C ARG A 73 4.84 0.40 8.68
N ARG A 74 4.86 1.59 8.10
CA ARG A 74 5.66 2.71 8.63
C ARG A 74 5.06 3.25 9.93
N ALA A 75 5.89 3.29 10.97
CA ALA A 75 5.64 3.97 12.26
C ALA A 75 4.20 3.86 12.82
N GLY A 76 3.52 2.72 12.64
CA GLY A 76 2.15 2.51 13.12
C GLY A 76 1.04 3.27 12.39
N VAL A 77 1.36 4.01 11.34
CA VAL A 77 0.41 4.73 10.48
C VAL A 77 -0.04 3.86 9.29
N PRO A 78 -1.15 4.20 8.60
CA PRO A 78 -1.63 3.44 7.45
C PRO A 78 -0.83 3.76 6.18
N VAL A 79 0.49 3.55 6.23
CA VAL A 79 1.41 3.62 5.10
C VAL A 79 2.14 2.29 5.02
N ILE A 80 2.01 1.60 3.90
CA ILE A 80 2.64 0.31 3.65
C ILE A 80 3.82 0.53 2.72
N GLU A 81 5.00 0.11 3.14
CA GLU A 81 6.22 0.15 2.34
C GLU A 81 6.60 -1.27 1.95
N THR A 82 6.71 -1.52 0.65
CA THR A 82 7.17 -2.79 0.07
C THR A 82 8.48 -2.52 -0.68
N ARG A 83 9.54 -3.23 -0.32
CA ARG A 83 10.86 -3.14 -0.94
C ARG A 83 11.12 -4.37 -1.79
N LEU A 84 11.57 -4.14 -3.00
CA LEU A 84 12.03 -5.16 -3.93
C LEU A 84 13.51 -4.92 -4.22
N ARG A 85 14.34 -5.92 -3.95
CA ARG A 85 15.77 -5.88 -4.30
C ARG A 85 15.94 -6.10 -5.78
N ILE A 86 16.65 -5.18 -6.42
CA ILE A 86 17.02 -5.20 -7.84
C ILE A 86 18.52 -4.95 -7.99
N PRO A 87 19.13 -5.17 -9.16
CA PRO A 87 20.51 -4.82 -9.40
C PRO A 87 20.80 -3.35 -9.04
N GLY A 88 21.86 -3.16 -8.27
CA GLY A 88 22.33 -1.83 -7.86
C GLY A 88 21.54 -1.14 -6.75
N GLY A 89 20.48 -1.75 -6.17
CA GLY A 89 19.72 -1.12 -5.10
C GLY A 89 18.36 -1.72 -4.82
N ASP A 90 17.41 -0.88 -4.42
CA ASP A 90 16.04 -1.27 -4.14
C ASP A 90 15.06 -0.43 -4.97
N ALA A 91 13.96 -1.05 -5.40
CA ALA A 91 12.73 -0.35 -5.77
C ALA A 91 11.79 -0.35 -4.56
N ILE A 92 11.32 0.82 -4.16
CA ILE A 92 10.49 0.98 -2.96
C ILE A 92 9.11 1.46 -3.35
N GLN A 93 8.12 0.61 -3.12
CA GLN A 93 6.72 1.00 -3.23
C GLN A 93 6.21 1.49 -1.87
N ARG A 94 5.50 2.63 -1.87
CA ARG A 94 4.71 3.10 -0.72
C ARG A 94 3.26 3.24 -1.13
N VAL A 95 2.37 2.64 -0.35
CA VAL A 95 0.92 2.70 -0.59
C VAL A 95 0.26 3.35 0.61
N TYR A 96 -0.56 4.35 0.34
CA TYR A 96 -1.35 5.07 1.35
C TYR A 96 -2.62 5.66 0.72
N THR A 97 -3.48 6.23 1.56
CA THR A 97 -4.76 6.79 1.12
C THR A 97 -4.87 8.26 1.48
N VAL A 98 -5.49 9.05 0.59
CA VAL A 98 -5.80 10.47 0.81
C VAL A 98 -7.28 10.72 0.57
N ALA A 99 -7.83 11.75 1.24
CA ALA A 99 -9.26 12.09 1.13
C ALA A 99 -9.59 12.92 -0.11
N ASP A 100 -8.57 13.39 -0.82
CA ASP A 100 -8.72 14.22 -2.01
C ASP A 100 -9.58 13.53 -3.07
N ALA A 101 -10.32 14.30 -3.83
CA ALA A 101 -11.19 13.83 -4.91
C ALA A 101 -12.15 12.68 -4.52
N GLY A 102 -12.63 12.67 -3.27
CA GLY A 102 -13.54 11.64 -2.76
C GLY A 102 -12.86 10.36 -2.30
N GLY A 103 -11.54 10.33 -2.32
CA GLY A 103 -10.71 9.23 -1.83
C GLY A 103 -9.86 8.59 -2.92
N LEU A 104 -8.57 8.61 -2.69
CA LEU A 104 -7.58 8.03 -3.59
C LEU A 104 -6.65 7.10 -2.82
N VAL A 105 -6.24 6.01 -3.47
CA VAL A 105 -5.08 5.22 -3.09
C VAL A 105 -3.89 5.74 -3.86
N VAL A 106 -2.92 6.29 -3.16
CA VAL A 106 -1.68 6.79 -3.75
C VAL A 106 -0.62 5.70 -3.67
N ILE A 107 0.09 5.50 -4.77
CA ILE A 107 1.20 4.57 -4.88
C ILE A 107 2.41 5.36 -5.35
N GLU A 108 3.45 5.36 -4.54
CA GLU A 108 4.76 5.94 -4.87
C GLU A 108 5.75 4.81 -5.12
N ILE A 109 6.51 4.90 -6.21
CA ILE A 109 7.64 4.01 -6.49
C ILE A 109 8.91 4.86 -6.52
N THR A 110 9.78 4.65 -5.55
CA THR A 110 11.10 5.31 -5.49
C THR A 110 12.16 4.35 -6.00
N ASN A 111 12.99 4.84 -6.92
CA ASN A 111 14.14 4.11 -7.43
C ASN A 111 15.39 4.44 -6.58
N GLU A 112 15.76 3.56 -5.68
CA GLU A 112 17.01 3.64 -4.90
C GLU A 112 18.15 2.78 -5.50
N SER A 113 18.00 2.32 -6.76
CA SER A 113 19.08 1.66 -7.48
C SER A 113 19.98 2.68 -8.20
N THR A 114 21.11 2.23 -8.67
CA THR A 114 22.10 3.08 -9.35
C THR A 114 21.74 3.42 -10.80
N LEU A 115 20.79 2.70 -11.40
CA LEU A 115 20.39 2.83 -12.80
C LEU A 115 18.91 3.23 -12.92
N PRO A 116 18.50 3.81 -14.05
CA PRO A 116 17.08 3.99 -14.34
C PRO A 116 16.35 2.65 -14.38
N ILE A 117 15.09 2.65 -13.96
CA ILE A 117 14.19 1.49 -14.02
C ILE A 117 12.94 1.83 -14.83
N ALA A 118 12.19 0.82 -15.24
CA ALA A 118 10.81 1.00 -15.67
C ALA A 118 9.86 0.33 -14.69
N VAL A 119 8.73 0.98 -14.44
CA VAL A 119 7.67 0.48 -13.57
C VAL A 119 6.46 0.17 -14.41
N ALA A 120 5.92 -1.03 -14.33
CA ALA A 120 4.67 -1.40 -14.95
C ALA A 120 3.58 -1.58 -13.90
N PHE A 121 2.38 -1.10 -14.19
CA PHE A 121 1.16 -1.38 -13.46
C PHE A 121 0.18 -2.14 -14.35
N THR A 122 -0.48 -3.16 -13.81
CA THR A 122 -1.39 -4.04 -14.56
C THR A 122 -2.75 -3.41 -14.86
N ARG A 123 -3.00 -2.19 -14.36
CA ARG A 123 -4.25 -1.44 -14.59
C ARG A 123 -3.97 -0.18 -15.40
N PRO A 124 -4.72 0.07 -16.49
CA PRO A 124 -4.57 1.28 -17.30
C PRO A 124 -5.24 2.52 -16.70
N ASP A 125 -6.12 2.36 -15.71
CA ASP A 125 -6.87 3.43 -15.06
C ASP A 125 -6.11 4.11 -13.90
N VAL A 126 -4.83 3.86 -13.76
CA VAL A 126 -3.97 4.62 -12.85
C VAL A 126 -3.88 6.08 -13.31
N ILE A 127 -4.10 6.99 -12.37
CA ILE A 127 -3.97 8.43 -12.59
C ILE A 127 -2.51 8.81 -12.37
N SER A 128 -1.90 9.50 -13.33
CA SER A 128 -0.52 9.99 -13.24
C SER A 128 -0.39 11.34 -13.94
N SER A 129 0.48 12.20 -13.43
CA SER A 129 0.92 13.42 -14.13
C SER A 129 1.94 13.12 -15.23
N ARG A 130 2.56 11.93 -15.18
CA ARG A 130 3.53 11.48 -16.18
C ARG A 130 2.84 10.68 -17.29
N THR A 131 3.27 10.89 -18.52
CA THR A 131 2.79 10.11 -19.67
C THR A 131 3.41 8.72 -19.63
N PRO A 132 2.61 7.64 -19.73
CA PRO A 132 3.16 6.30 -19.88
C PRO A 132 4.03 6.17 -21.14
N SER A 133 4.99 5.27 -21.10
CA SER A 133 5.82 4.97 -22.27
C SER A 133 4.95 4.45 -23.42
N PRO A 134 4.99 5.06 -24.61
CA PRO A 134 4.19 4.61 -25.76
C PRO A 134 4.62 3.25 -26.30
N ARG A 135 5.84 2.83 -26.01
CA ARG A 135 6.36 1.51 -26.40
C ARG A 135 5.94 0.40 -25.45
N GLY A 136 5.31 0.78 -24.31
CA GLY A 136 4.86 -0.20 -23.32
C GLY A 136 5.96 -1.18 -22.92
N ALA A 137 5.57 -2.41 -22.75
CA ALA A 137 6.45 -3.52 -22.40
C ALA A 137 6.85 -4.36 -23.62
N GLN A 138 7.29 -3.75 -24.72
CA GLN A 138 7.73 -4.51 -25.89
C GLN A 138 8.82 -5.52 -25.51
N GLY A 139 8.57 -6.78 -25.86
CA GLY A 139 9.49 -7.87 -25.58
C GLY A 139 9.33 -8.52 -24.21
N ILE A 140 8.24 -8.22 -23.47
CA ILE A 140 8.00 -8.71 -22.12
C ILE A 140 6.56 -9.20 -22.01
N GLU A 141 6.39 -10.33 -21.34
CA GLU A 141 5.08 -10.88 -20.97
C GLU A 141 4.50 -10.13 -19.77
N LEU A 142 4.03 -8.90 -19.99
CA LEU A 142 3.19 -8.22 -19.03
C LEU A 142 1.71 -8.49 -19.33
N PRO A 143 0.85 -8.50 -18.32
CA PRO A 143 -0.59 -8.62 -18.53
C PRO A 143 -1.12 -7.56 -19.50
N ALA A 144 -2.09 -7.95 -20.34
CA ALA A 144 -2.71 -7.03 -21.29
C ALA A 144 -3.28 -5.80 -20.58
N GLY A 145 -3.08 -4.62 -21.15
CA GLY A 145 -3.50 -3.35 -20.56
C GLY A 145 -2.54 -2.74 -19.55
N SER A 146 -1.37 -3.37 -19.31
CA SER A 146 -0.34 -2.78 -18.46
C SER A 146 0.18 -1.46 -19.02
N VAL A 147 0.42 -0.50 -18.12
CA VAL A 147 1.02 0.81 -18.43
C VAL A 147 2.41 0.89 -17.81
N VAL A 148 3.36 1.45 -18.54
CA VAL A 148 4.79 1.47 -18.16
C VAL A 148 5.28 2.91 -18.03
N PHE A 149 6.01 3.18 -16.94
CA PHE A 149 6.59 4.49 -16.67
C PHE A 149 8.10 4.37 -16.44
N PRO A 150 8.93 5.21 -17.07
CA PRO A 150 10.35 5.30 -16.75
C PRO A 150 10.55 6.04 -15.43
N VAL A 151 11.46 5.56 -14.60
CA VAL A 151 11.84 6.18 -13.32
C VAL A 151 13.35 6.29 -13.23
N ALA A 152 13.85 7.51 -13.27
CA ALA A 152 15.29 7.78 -13.17
C ALA A 152 15.85 7.38 -11.79
N HIS A 153 17.14 7.20 -11.70
CA HIS A 153 17.86 7.03 -10.43
C HIS A 153 17.51 8.14 -9.43
N GLY A 154 17.26 7.79 -8.18
CA GLY A 154 16.90 8.72 -7.12
C GLY A 154 15.54 9.40 -7.27
N SER A 155 14.76 9.06 -8.31
CA SER A 155 13.45 9.65 -8.57
C SER A 155 12.32 8.82 -8.00
N THR A 156 11.17 9.48 -7.80
CA THR A 156 9.92 8.84 -7.39
C THR A 156 8.87 9.02 -8.49
N LEU A 157 8.22 7.93 -8.87
CA LEU A 157 6.98 7.93 -9.64
C LEU A 157 5.82 7.94 -8.66
N ARG A 158 4.85 8.82 -8.89
CA ARG A 158 3.59 8.82 -8.13
C ARG A 158 2.43 8.56 -9.06
N VAL A 159 1.58 7.62 -8.67
CA VAL A 159 0.30 7.32 -9.33
C VAL A 159 -0.80 7.20 -8.29
N ALA A 160 -2.05 7.32 -8.71
CA ALA A 160 -3.19 7.13 -7.84
C ALA A 160 -4.24 6.21 -8.48
N LEU A 161 -4.95 5.45 -7.63
CA LEU A 161 -6.18 4.76 -7.99
C LEU A 161 -7.35 5.45 -7.31
N ARG A 162 -8.44 5.55 -8.04
CA ARG A 162 -9.70 6.01 -7.47
C ARG A 162 -10.39 4.86 -6.75
N ALA A 163 -10.76 5.08 -5.50
CA ALA A 163 -11.75 4.24 -4.87
C ALA A 163 -13.09 4.54 -5.54
N ALA A 164 -13.66 3.56 -6.23
CA ALA A 164 -14.99 3.70 -6.83
C ALA A 164 -16.02 3.77 -5.69
N ILE A 165 -16.33 5.00 -5.27
CA ILE A 165 -17.57 5.23 -4.55
C ILE A 165 -18.61 5.39 -5.66
N HIS A 166 -19.74 4.70 -5.54
CA HIS A 166 -20.94 4.95 -6.35
C HIS A 166 -21.46 6.38 -6.06
N VAL A 167 -20.72 7.39 -6.49
CA VAL A 167 -21.17 8.78 -6.44
C VAL A 167 -21.80 9.06 -7.78
N ALA A 168 -23.13 9.09 -7.76
CA ALA A 168 -23.94 9.51 -8.91
C ALA A 168 -23.31 10.74 -9.59
N ASN A 169 -23.10 10.62 -10.89
CA ASN A 169 -22.91 11.56 -11.99
C ASN A 169 -22.41 13.02 -11.76
N ALA A 170 -22.50 13.59 -10.57
CA ALA A 170 -22.12 14.98 -10.31
C ALA A 170 -20.63 15.18 -9.98
N VAL A 171 -19.93 14.14 -9.54
CA VAL A 171 -18.51 14.20 -9.17
C VAL A 171 -17.59 13.76 -10.32
N ALA A 172 -18.14 13.12 -11.36
CA ALA A 172 -17.34 12.65 -12.49
C ALA A 172 -16.55 13.79 -13.19
N ASN A 173 -17.09 14.98 -13.25
CA ASN A 173 -16.45 16.14 -13.90
C ASN A 173 -15.39 16.84 -13.03
N ALA A 174 -15.54 16.84 -11.70
CA ALA A 174 -14.52 17.39 -10.78
C ALA A 174 -13.28 16.50 -10.68
N VAL A 175 -13.39 15.32 -11.19
CA VAL A 175 -12.45 14.21 -11.03
C VAL A 175 -11.50 14.05 -12.21
N ALA A 176 -11.77 14.71 -13.33
CA ALA A 176 -10.96 14.59 -14.55
C ALA A 176 -9.54 15.17 -14.43
N ASN A 177 -9.25 15.98 -13.40
CA ASN A 177 -7.97 16.70 -13.25
C ASN A 177 -7.35 16.56 -11.85
N VAL A 178 -7.15 15.32 -11.38
CA VAL A 178 -6.35 15.13 -10.18
C VAL A 178 -4.88 15.32 -10.53
N ASP A 179 -4.27 16.38 -10.02
CA ASP A 179 -2.82 16.56 -10.07
C ASP A 179 -2.19 15.72 -8.94
N VAL A 180 -1.68 14.56 -9.32
CA VAL A 180 -1.12 13.58 -8.38
C VAL A 180 0.11 14.13 -7.64
N GLU A 181 0.84 15.07 -8.25
CA GLU A 181 2.02 15.68 -7.61
C GLU A 181 1.65 16.66 -6.49
N ARG A 182 0.43 17.18 -6.50
CA ARG A 182 -0.09 18.07 -5.45
C ARG A 182 -0.71 17.33 -4.26
N LEU A 183 -0.92 16.02 -4.39
CA LEU A 183 -1.44 15.23 -3.28
C LEU A 183 -0.43 15.22 -2.12
N PRO A 184 -0.91 15.10 -0.88
CA PRO A 184 -0.04 14.98 0.28
C PRO A 184 1.00 13.88 0.10
N SER A 185 2.26 14.17 0.43
CA SER A 185 3.30 13.13 0.44
C SER A 185 3.09 12.17 1.61
N PHE A 186 3.74 11.00 1.56
CA PHE A 186 3.63 10.04 2.65
C PHE A 186 4.13 10.62 3.98
N GLU A 187 5.14 11.51 3.97
CA GLU A 187 5.64 12.18 5.18
C GLU A 187 4.62 13.15 5.77
N GLN A 188 3.92 13.90 4.91
CA GLN A 188 2.86 14.80 5.35
C GLN A 188 1.70 14.01 5.95
N LEU A 189 1.31 12.92 5.28
CA LEU A 189 0.28 12.01 5.77
C LEU A 189 0.70 11.39 7.11
N GLN A 190 1.92 10.91 7.23
CA GLN A 190 2.46 10.33 8.46
C GLN A 190 2.37 11.32 9.63
N LYS A 191 2.81 12.56 9.43
CA LYS A 191 2.71 13.61 10.44
C LYS A 191 1.26 13.87 10.85
N GLY A 192 0.34 13.93 9.89
CA GLY A 192 -1.09 14.10 10.15
C GLY A 192 -1.69 12.97 10.97
N TRP A 193 -1.36 11.72 10.63
CA TRP A 193 -1.83 10.55 11.37
C TRP A 193 -1.26 10.47 12.78
N LEU A 194 0.04 10.73 12.97
CA LEU A 194 0.65 10.75 14.31
C LEU A 194 -0.03 11.78 15.20
N LYS A 195 -0.20 13.01 14.71
CA LYS A 195 -0.94 14.05 15.43
C LYS A 195 -2.37 13.63 15.74
N ALA A 196 -3.06 13.01 14.80
CA ALA A 196 -4.42 12.52 15.00
C ALA A 196 -4.49 11.39 16.03
N VAL A 197 -3.51 10.51 16.09
CA VAL A 197 -3.41 9.43 17.10
C VAL A 197 -3.11 10.01 18.48
N GLU A 198 -2.24 11.00 18.58
CA GLU A 198 -1.95 11.70 19.85
C GLU A 198 -3.19 12.38 20.44
N GLN A 199 -4.01 12.99 19.58
CA GLN A 199 -5.27 13.64 20.01
C GLN A 199 -6.36 12.66 20.46
N ALA A 200 -6.25 11.36 20.17
CA ALA A 200 -7.28 10.36 20.46
C ALA A 200 -7.31 9.85 21.90
N GLY A 201 -6.55 10.47 22.79
CA GLY A 201 -6.42 10.03 24.18
C GLY A 201 -5.08 9.38 24.48
N TYR A 202 -4.72 9.36 25.74
CA TYR A 202 -3.40 8.92 26.20
C TYR A 202 -3.49 7.49 26.75
N VAL A 203 -2.66 6.59 26.23
CA VAL A 203 -2.43 5.26 26.83
C VAL A 203 -0.94 5.17 27.12
N ILE A 204 -0.59 5.15 28.40
CA ILE A 204 0.78 4.90 28.83
C ILE A 204 1.01 3.39 28.71
N VAL A 205 1.93 3.02 27.84
CA VAL A 205 2.41 1.62 27.74
C VAL A 205 3.90 1.60 28.08
N PRO A 206 4.38 0.54 28.70
CA PRO A 206 5.82 0.36 28.91
C PRO A 206 6.59 0.50 27.59
N GLU A 207 7.79 1.06 27.65
CA GLU A 207 8.67 1.15 26.49
C GLU A 207 8.97 -0.25 25.94
N GLY A 208 9.07 -0.35 24.61
CA GLY A 208 9.42 -1.59 23.93
C GLY A 208 8.43 -1.99 22.84
N ALA A 209 8.33 -3.30 22.59
CA ALA A 209 7.56 -3.86 21.46
C ALA A 209 6.04 -3.56 21.47
N VAL A 210 5.50 -3.19 22.63
CA VAL A 210 4.04 -2.92 22.79
C VAL A 210 3.64 -1.55 22.26
N ALA A 211 4.50 -0.54 22.36
CA ALA A 211 4.19 0.82 21.91
C ALA A 211 3.85 0.92 20.42
N PRO A 212 4.62 0.29 19.47
CA PRO A 212 4.27 0.24 18.05
C PRO A 212 2.95 -0.50 17.80
N LEU A 213 2.65 -1.55 18.56
CA LEU A 213 1.40 -2.30 18.44
C LEU A 213 0.19 -1.44 18.83
N VAL A 214 0.27 -0.70 19.92
CA VAL A 214 -0.79 0.22 20.36
C VAL A 214 -1.01 1.34 19.35
N ALA A 215 0.06 1.93 18.80
CA ALA A 215 -0.04 2.93 17.74
C ALA A 215 -0.74 2.37 16.50
N ARG A 216 -0.42 1.12 16.12
CA ARG A 216 -1.07 0.43 15.01
C ARG A 216 -2.56 0.20 15.29
N LEU A 217 -2.92 -0.37 16.44
CA LEU A 217 -4.31 -0.63 16.82
C LEU A 217 -5.16 0.64 16.83
N ARG A 218 -4.60 1.75 17.31
CA ARG A 218 -5.27 3.05 17.30
C ARG A 218 -5.53 3.57 15.88
N SER A 219 -4.58 3.43 14.98
CA SER A 219 -4.80 3.83 13.58
C SER A 219 -5.83 2.94 12.90
N ASP A 220 -5.81 1.63 13.16
CA ASP A 220 -6.77 0.69 12.59
C ASP A 220 -8.20 0.96 13.13
N ALA A 221 -8.35 1.20 14.43
CA ALA A 221 -9.63 1.55 15.04
C ALA A 221 -10.23 2.84 14.44
N ARG A 222 -9.40 3.83 14.10
CA ARG A 222 -9.86 5.05 13.42
C ARG A 222 -10.28 4.86 11.98
N LEU A 223 -9.69 3.90 11.28
CA LEU A 223 -10.12 3.52 9.93
C LEU A 223 -11.47 2.80 9.94
N LEU A 224 -11.75 2.06 11.02
CA LEU A 224 -12.98 1.30 11.21
C LEU A 224 -14.11 2.12 11.87
N ALA A 225 -13.80 3.30 12.42
CA ALA A 225 -14.81 4.13 13.06
C ALA A 225 -15.87 4.59 12.03
N ILE A 226 -17.07 4.02 12.16
CA ILE A 226 -18.25 4.43 11.40
C ILE A 226 -18.60 5.85 11.86
N PRO A 227 -18.92 6.80 10.97
CA PRO A 227 -19.43 8.10 11.38
C PRO A 227 -20.73 7.89 12.15
N THR A 228 -20.78 8.30 13.41
CA THR A 228 -22.05 8.43 14.11
C THR A 228 -22.79 9.59 13.45
N SER A 229 -23.87 9.27 12.76
CA SER A 229 -24.85 10.21 12.19
C SER A 229 -25.46 11.12 13.27
#